data_13271f9c6bb95031500a873b18b839dc
#
_entry.id   13271f9c6bb95031500a873b18b839dc
#
_cell.length_a   1.000
_cell.length_b   1.000
_cell.length_c   1.000
_cell.angle_alpha   90.00
_cell.angle_beta   90.00
_cell.angle_gamma   90.00
#
_symmetry.space_group_name_H-M   'P 1'
#
loop_
_entity.id
_entity.type
_entity.pdbx_description
1 polymer ?
#
loop_
_entity_poly.entity_id
_entity_poly.type
_entity_poly.pdbx_seq_one_letter_code
_entity_poly.pdbx_strand_id
1 'polypeptide(L)'
;VPAGTAAALSAAKQSFDLAIDIAEKATVAAAGTPGLPAAKTTEETTKATSATSMGTTITAAAGGADIHTCATPLPIPPHGPGVVIDGSKTVLINGLAACRMGDTILEAIGPPNKIAMGCPTVIIGG
;
A
#
# COMPACT_ATOMS: atom_id res chain seq x y z
N VAL A 1 8.14 8.22 -6.61
CA VAL A 1 8.65 7.24 -7.58
C VAL A 1 8.32 7.67 -9.01
N PRO A 2 9.05 7.21 -10.02
CA PRO A 2 8.71 7.49 -11.42
C PRO A 2 7.31 6.96 -11.79
N ALA A 3 6.66 7.60 -12.76
CA ALA A 3 5.29 7.25 -13.17
C ALA A 3 5.15 5.78 -13.59
N GLY A 4 6.13 5.25 -14.31
CA GLY A 4 6.11 3.83 -14.70
C GLY A 4 6.20 2.88 -13.50
N THR A 5 7.00 3.23 -12.50
CA THR A 5 7.11 2.48 -11.25
C THR A 5 5.81 2.56 -10.46
N ALA A 6 5.20 3.74 -10.38
CA ALA A 6 3.91 3.92 -9.71
C ALA A 6 2.81 3.06 -10.36
N ALA A 7 2.77 3.02 -11.69
CA ALA A 7 1.82 2.18 -12.43
C ALA A 7 2.03 0.69 -12.15
N ALA A 8 3.30 0.24 -12.15
CA ALA A 8 3.64 -1.15 -11.84
C ALA A 8 3.26 -1.53 -10.39
N LEU A 9 3.51 -0.64 -9.43
CA LEU A 9 3.13 -0.85 -8.04
C LEU A 9 1.61 -0.92 -7.89
N SER A 10 0.87 -0.06 -8.56
CA SER A 10 -0.59 -0.07 -8.53
C SER A 10 -1.16 -1.36 -9.11
N ALA A 11 -0.58 -1.86 -10.21
CA ALA A 11 -0.99 -3.13 -10.81
C ALA A 11 -0.70 -4.32 -9.89
N ALA A 12 0.47 -4.35 -9.26
CA ALA A 12 0.81 -5.37 -8.28
C ALA A 12 -0.14 -5.35 -7.08
N LYS A 13 -0.46 -4.16 -6.58
CA LYS A 13 -1.42 -3.95 -5.49
C LYS A 13 -2.78 -4.52 -5.85
N GLN A 14 -3.28 -4.26 -7.05
CA GLN A 14 -4.56 -4.80 -7.51
C GLN A 14 -4.58 -6.33 -7.49
N SER A 15 -3.50 -6.98 -7.90
CA SER A 15 -3.39 -8.44 -7.87
C SER A 15 -3.47 -8.99 -6.45
N PHE A 16 -2.76 -8.38 -5.50
CA PHE A 16 -2.81 -8.79 -4.10
C PHE A 16 -4.17 -8.49 -3.46
N ASP A 17 -4.77 -7.36 -3.75
CA ASP A 17 -6.09 -6.99 -3.25
C ASP A 17 -7.17 -7.96 -3.76
N LEU A 18 -7.06 -8.41 -5.00
CA LEU A 18 -7.97 -9.42 -5.55
C LEU A 18 -7.84 -10.75 -4.81
N ALA A 19 -6.61 -11.19 -4.54
CA ALA A 19 -6.39 -12.44 -3.80
C ALA A 19 -6.96 -12.35 -2.38
N ILE A 20 -6.80 -11.22 -1.71
CA ILE A 20 -7.37 -10.97 -0.38
C ILE A 20 -8.90 -10.96 -0.45
N ASP A 21 -9.48 -10.30 -1.43
CA ASP A 21 -10.93 -10.24 -1.62
C ASP A 21 -11.54 -11.63 -1.82
N ILE A 22 -10.90 -12.47 -2.63
CA ILE A 22 -11.32 -13.86 -2.83
C ILE A 22 -11.28 -14.64 -1.51
N ALA A 23 -10.21 -14.47 -0.72
CA ALA A 23 -10.08 -15.16 0.55
C ALA A 23 -11.12 -14.67 1.58
N GLU A 24 -11.41 -13.39 1.61
CA GLU A 24 -12.44 -12.81 2.48
C GLU A 24 -13.83 -13.32 2.12
N LYS A 25 -14.15 -13.39 0.84
CA LYS A 25 -15.42 -13.93 0.35
C LYS A 25 -15.57 -15.42 0.67
N ALA A 26 -14.49 -16.18 0.58
CA ALA A 26 -14.48 -17.59 0.96
C ALA A 26 -14.77 -17.76 2.46
N THR A 27 -14.24 -16.88 3.32
CA THR A 27 -14.52 -16.88 4.75
C THR A 27 -15.99 -16.58 5.02
N VAL A 28 -16.56 -15.58 4.34
CA VAL A 28 -17.98 -15.24 4.47
C VAL A 28 -18.86 -16.41 4.02
N ALA A 29 -18.53 -17.05 2.90
CA ALA A 29 -19.27 -18.20 2.38
C ALA A 29 -19.19 -19.42 3.31
N ALA A 30 -18.10 -19.55 4.06
CA ALA A 30 -17.92 -20.64 5.02
C ALA A 30 -18.59 -20.38 6.38
N ALA A 31 -19.15 -19.19 6.61
CA ALA A 31 -19.81 -18.84 7.86
C ALA A 31 -20.95 -19.82 8.19
N GLY A 32 -20.98 -20.33 9.42
CA GLY A 32 -21.93 -21.34 9.87
C GLY A 32 -21.64 -22.75 9.37
N THR A 33 -20.51 -23.00 8.73
CA THR A 33 -20.08 -24.32 8.23
C THR A 33 -18.85 -24.81 8.99
N PRO A 34 -18.55 -26.13 8.98
CA PRO A 34 -17.31 -26.68 9.56
C PRO A 34 -16.04 -26.18 8.86
N GLY A 35 -16.14 -25.61 7.67
CA GLY A 35 -15.00 -25.08 6.91
C GLY A 35 -14.55 -23.69 7.33
N LEU A 36 -15.27 -23.02 8.23
CA LEU A 36 -14.93 -21.64 8.63
C LEU A 36 -13.54 -21.49 9.22
N PRO A 37 -13.07 -22.34 10.15
CA PRO A 37 -11.70 -22.17 10.71
C PRO A 37 -10.61 -22.26 9.64
N ALA A 38 -10.73 -23.16 8.68
CA ALA A 38 -9.78 -23.30 7.58
C ALA A 38 -9.82 -22.09 6.64
N ALA A 39 -11.00 -21.58 6.33
CA ALA A 39 -11.17 -20.38 5.51
C ALA A 39 -10.56 -19.15 6.18
N LYS A 40 -10.75 -18.96 7.47
CA LYS A 40 -10.13 -17.88 8.25
C LYS A 40 -8.60 -17.98 8.24
N THR A 41 -8.05 -19.15 8.45
CA THR A 41 -6.60 -19.37 8.39
C THR A 41 -6.06 -19.03 7.01
N THR A 42 -6.73 -19.42 5.95
CA THR A 42 -6.34 -19.07 4.56
C THR A 42 -6.37 -17.57 4.34
N GLU A 43 -7.41 -16.90 4.82
CA GLU A 43 -7.54 -15.44 4.72
C GLU A 43 -6.38 -14.73 5.43
N GLU A 44 -6.10 -15.10 6.68
CA GLU A 44 -5.01 -14.53 7.46
C GLU A 44 -3.65 -14.75 6.80
N THR A 45 -3.41 -15.96 6.30
CA THR A 45 -2.17 -16.31 5.58
C THR A 45 -2.05 -15.49 4.30
N THR A 46 -3.13 -15.34 3.54
CA THR A 46 -3.15 -14.56 2.29
C THR A 46 -2.84 -13.09 2.58
N LYS A 47 -3.43 -12.52 3.62
CA LYS A 47 -3.15 -11.14 4.04
C LYS A 47 -1.70 -10.95 4.46
N ALA A 48 -1.18 -11.85 5.28
CA ALA A 48 0.21 -11.78 5.75
C ALA A 48 1.21 -11.93 4.60
N THR A 49 0.99 -12.88 3.71
CA THR A 49 1.85 -13.10 2.53
C THR A 49 1.80 -11.91 1.58
N SER A 50 0.61 -11.36 1.32
CA SER A 50 0.43 -10.18 0.47
C SER A 50 1.11 -8.97 1.08
N ALA A 51 0.98 -8.76 2.39
CA ALA A 51 1.65 -7.66 3.08
C ALA A 51 3.17 -7.74 2.93
N THR A 52 3.75 -8.91 3.16
CA THR A 52 5.19 -9.13 3.05
C THR A 52 5.67 -8.94 1.61
N SER A 53 5.02 -9.57 0.65
CA SER A 53 5.42 -9.50 -0.76
C SER A 53 5.27 -8.09 -1.33
N MET A 54 4.14 -7.43 -1.06
CA MET A 54 3.92 -6.07 -1.53
C MET A 54 4.84 -5.08 -0.81
N GLY A 55 5.06 -5.26 0.48
CA GLY A 55 6.00 -4.46 1.26
C GLY A 55 7.42 -4.54 0.71
N THR A 56 7.88 -5.72 0.35
CA THR A 56 9.19 -5.92 -0.28
C THR A 56 9.25 -5.21 -1.65
N THR A 57 8.21 -5.35 -2.45
CA THR A 57 8.12 -4.70 -3.76
C THR A 57 8.15 -3.18 -3.63
N ILE A 58 7.41 -2.63 -2.69
CA ILE A 58 7.36 -1.19 -2.40
C ILE A 58 8.75 -0.70 -1.97
N THR A 59 9.38 -1.38 -1.03
CA THR A 59 10.68 -0.98 -0.49
C THR A 59 11.75 -0.98 -1.58
N ALA A 60 11.76 -2.00 -2.42
CA ALA A 60 12.69 -2.08 -3.54
C ALA A 60 12.47 -0.98 -4.57
N ALA A 61 11.20 -0.70 -4.90
CA ALA A 61 10.85 0.33 -5.88
C ALA A 61 11.16 1.75 -5.39
N ALA A 62 10.96 2.01 -4.10
CA ALA A 62 11.24 3.32 -3.52
C ALA A 62 12.73 3.62 -3.39
N GLY A 63 13.57 2.59 -3.26
CA GLY A 63 15.02 2.77 -3.16
C GLY A 63 15.46 3.63 -1.96
N GLY A 64 14.65 3.68 -0.92
CA GLY A 64 14.91 4.49 0.27
C GLY A 64 14.28 5.89 0.24
N ALA A 65 13.73 6.31 -0.90
CA ALA A 65 13.01 7.57 -1.03
C ALA A 65 11.50 7.33 -0.99
N ASP A 66 10.74 8.35 -0.60
CA ASP A 66 9.27 8.33 -0.65
C ASP A 66 8.59 7.26 0.22
N ILE A 67 9.34 6.63 1.11
CA ILE A 67 8.81 5.58 1.98
C ILE A 67 8.04 6.15 3.16
N HIS A 68 6.86 5.58 3.39
CA HIS A 68 6.06 5.76 4.59
C HIS A 68 6.03 4.46 5.38
N THR A 69 6.33 4.53 6.67
CA THR A 69 6.21 3.37 7.56
C THR A 69 5.04 3.59 8.50
N CYS A 70 4.08 2.68 8.47
CA CYS A 70 2.95 2.73 9.39
C CYS A 70 3.41 2.34 10.79
N ALA A 71 3.33 3.27 11.74
CA ALA A 71 3.71 3.05 13.12
C ALA A 71 2.54 2.54 13.98
N THR A 72 1.32 2.54 13.45
CA THR A 72 0.14 2.10 14.19
C THR A 72 0.10 0.58 14.22
N PRO A 73 0.15 -0.04 15.42
CA PRO A 73 -0.03 -1.48 15.52
C PRO A 73 -1.47 -1.82 15.15
N LEU A 74 -1.63 -2.66 14.16
CA LEU A 74 -2.91 -3.22 13.79
C LEU A 74 -3.03 -4.63 14.34
N PRO A 75 -4.25 -5.07 14.67
CA PRO A 75 -4.40 -6.39 15.22
C PRO A 75 -3.93 -7.50 14.26
N ILE A 76 -4.09 -7.34 12.94
CA ILE A 76 -3.64 -8.33 11.96
C ILE A 76 -3.66 -7.71 10.57
N PRO A 77 -2.64 -7.93 9.77
CA PRO A 77 -1.25 -7.64 10.02
C PRO A 77 -1.01 -6.13 9.97
N PRO A 78 0.12 -5.59 10.41
CA PRO A 78 0.41 -4.16 10.20
C PRO A 78 0.44 -3.86 8.70
N HIS A 79 0.10 -2.61 8.33
CA HIS A 79 0.07 -2.21 6.91
C HIS A 79 1.40 -2.39 6.18
N GLY A 80 2.51 -2.44 6.93
CA GLY A 80 3.83 -2.50 6.34
C GLY A 80 4.25 -1.15 5.74
N PRO A 81 5.32 -1.14 4.93
CA PRO A 81 5.77 0.07 4.28
C PRO A 81 4.79 0.51 3.19
N GLY A 82 4.67 1.82 3.03
CA GLY A 82 3.95 2.45 1.94
C GLY A 82 4.89 3.33 1.13
N VAL A 83 4.46 3.79 -0.01
CA VAL A 83 5.23 4.68 -0.87
C VAL A 83 4.33 5.72 -1.52
N VAL A 84 4.84 6.95 -1.63
CA VAL A 84 4.13 8.02 -2.33
C VAL A 84 4.20 7.75 -3.83
N ILE A 85 3.05 7.59 -4.47
CA ILE A 85 2.95 7.29 -5.91
C ILE A 85 2.58 8.49 -6.75
N ASP A 86 2.10 9.56 -6.13
CA ASP A 86 1.87 10.84 -6.78
C ASP A 86 3.03 11.78 -6.51
N GLY A 87 2.92 13.00 -6.99
CA GLY A 87 3.87 14.05 -6.74
C GLY A 87 3.67 15.18 -7.74
N SER A 88 4.42 16.26 -7.58
CA SER A 88 4.42 17.35 -8.53
C SER A 88 4.88 16.87 -9.91
N LYS A 89 4.18 17.28 -10.94
CA LYS A 89 4.56 17.00 -12.33
C LYS A 89 5.62 17.97 -12.85
N THR A 90 5.85 19.05 -12.13
CA THR A 90 6.72 20.14 -12.58
C THR A 90 7.92 20.39 -11.69
N VAL A 91 7.89 19.91 -10.45
CA VAL A 91 8.97 20.10 -9.48
C VAL A 91 9.59 18.75 -9.13
N LEU A 92 10.88 18.63 -9.39
CA LEU A 92 11.65 17.43 -9.09
C LEU A 92 12.70 17.73 -8.02
N ILE A 93 12.90 16.76 -7.13
CA ILE A 93 13.98 16.78 -6.14
C ILE A 93 14.81 15.51 -6.37
N ASN A 94 16.07 15.70 -6.70
CA ASN A 94 16.97 14.59 -7.07
C ASN A 94 16.38 13.69 -8.19
N GLY A 95 15.68 14.31 -9.14
CA GLY A 95 15.08 13.58 -10.26
C GLY A 95 13.75 12.91 -9.95
N LEU A 96 13.25 13.02 -8.73
CA LEU A 96 11.97 12.45 -8.31
C LEU A 96 10.94 13.54 -8.08
N ALA A 97 9.68 13.22 -8.35
CA ALA A 97 8.59 14.16 -8.14
C ALA A 97 8.50 14.60 -6.68
N ALA A 98 8.43 15.90 -6.44
CA ALA A 98 8.28 16.43 -5.08
C ALA A 98 6.92 16.04 -4.50
N CYS A 99 6.92 15.48 -3.30
CA CYS A 99 5.70 15.07 -2.60
C CYS A 99 5.02 16.26 -1.95
N ARG A 100 3.70 16.26 -1.98
CA ARG A 100 2.88 17.38 -1.48
C ARG A 100 1.79 16.84 -0.55
N MET A 101 1.24 17.73 0.25
CA MET A 101 0.02 17.44 1.02
C MET A 101 -1.10 17.01 0.07
N GLY A 102 -1.76 15.90 0.40
CA GLY A 102 -2.82 15.32 -0.43
C GLY A 102 -2.34 14.29 -1.44
N ASP A 103 -1.04 14.15 -1.65
CA ASP A 103 -0.53 13.11 -2.54
C ASP A 103 -0.77 11.71 -1.96
N THR A 104 -0.98 10.76 -2.85
CA THR A 104 -1.42 9.40 -2.49
C THR A 104 -0.25 8.54 -2.04
N ILE A 105 -0.46 7.84 -0.93
CA ILE A 105 0.45 6.83 -0.40
C ILE A 105 -0.15 5.45 -0.68
N LEU A 106 0.55 4.65 -1.48
CA LEU A 106 0.18 3.26 -1.70
C LEU A 106 0.68 2.42 -0.55
N GLU A 107 -0.22 1.75 0.14
CA GLU A 107 0.10 0.85 1.24
C GLU A 107 0.22 -0.60 0.75
N ALA A 108 0.96 -1.42 1.47
CA ALA A 108 1.08 -2.84 1.14
C ALA A 108 -0.26 -3.55 1.24
N ILE A 109 -1.04 -3.26 2.27
CA ILE A 109 -2.40 -3.75 2.46
C ILE A 109 -3.34 -2.59 2.80
N GLY A 110 -4.60 -2.74 2.43
CA GLY A 110 -5.65 -1.79 2.76
C GLY A 110 -5.75 -0.64 1.76
N PRO A 111 -6.66 0.30 2.01
CA PRO A 111 -6.89 1.43 1.12
C PRO A 111 -5.68 2.37 1.10
N PRO A 112 -5.50 3.16 0.03
CA PRO A 112 -4.43 4.15 -0.02
C PRO A 112 -4.64 5.23 1.03
N ASN A 113 -3.52 5.76 1.53
CA ASN A 113 -3.49 6.92 2.40
C ASN A 113 -3.10 8.17 1.62
N LYS A 114 -3.10 9.29 2.32
CA LYS A 114 -2.67 10.59 1.75
C LYS A 114 -1.74 11.29 2.72
N ILE A 115 -0.83 12.10 2.17
CA ILE A 115 0.01 12.97 2.98
C ILE A 115 -0.91 14.00 3.65
N ALA A 116 -0.98 13.96 4.98
CA ALA A 116 -1.92 14.76 5.75
C ALA A 116 -1.46 16.21 5.94
N MET A 117 -0.15 16.43 6.05
CA MET A 117 0.43 17.74 6.34
C MET A 117 1.72 17.96 5.57
N GLY A 118 1.99 19.21 5.28
CA GLY A 118 3.24 19.66 4.68
C GLY A 118 3.76 20.91 5.38
N CYS A 119 4.88 21.43 4.90
CA CYS A 119 5.41 22.70 5.38
C CYS A 119 4.55 23.86 4.82
N PRO A 120 3.86 24.63 5.68
CA PRO A 120 2.91 25.65 5.20
C PRO A 120 3.59 26.84 4.51
N THR A 121 4.89 26.98 4.66
CA THR A 121 5.67 28.06 4.03
C THR A 121 6.27 27.67 2.68
N VAL A 122 6.13 26.41 2.28
CA VAL A 122 6.63 25.90 0.99
C VAL A 122 5.47 25.42 0.14
N ILE A 123 5.28 26.06 -1.00
CA ILE A 123 4.21 25.73 -1.95
C ILE A 123 4.85 25.13 -3.20
N ILE A 124 4.41 23.91 -3.55
CA ILE A 124 4.90 23.19 -4.70
C ILE A 124 3.78 23.12 -5.74
N GLY A 125 4.07 23.61 -6.92
CA GLY A 125 3.12 23.61 -8.03
C GLY A 125 3.00 22.27 -8.75
N GLY A 126 2.11 22.23 -9.70
CA GLY A 126 1.92 21.10 -10.60
C GLY A 126 1.15 19.95 -10.06
#